data_0d1daf4e2c4486fc7308a81a2986597e
#
_entry.id   0d1daf4e2c4486fc7308a81a2986597e
#
_cell.length_a   1.000
_cell.length_b   1.000
_cell.length_c   1.000
_cell.angle_alpha   90.00
_cell.angle_beta   90.00
_cell.angle_gamma   90.00
#
_symmetry.space_group_name_H-M   'P 1'
#
loop_
_entity.id
_entity.type
_entity.pdbx_description
1 polymer ?
#
loop_
_entity_poly.entity_id
_entity_poly.type
_entity_poly.pdbx_seq_one_letter_code
_entity_poly.pdbx_strand_id
1 'polypeptide(L)'
;MNLTGALLDPLLAGGSAAQRMGPRITYYDDASGERIELSTVTLANWAAKTANLLRDEFGAGPGSRVALLLPAHWQTAAVLLGTWWIGAEVVPCPGTGTGTGTGTGTGHPTLEPAGPADIALCTRDRLDEADAIAADGEVVVLSLD
;
A
#
# COMPACT_ATOMS: atom_id res chain seq x y z
N MET A 1 -10.90 11.18 13.00
CA MET A 1 -11.20 10.42 11.75
C MET A 1 -9.87 10.19 11.03
N ASN A 2 -9.60 8.99 10.62
CA ASN A 2 -8.44 8.68 9.77
C ASN A 2 -8.84 8.68 8.29
N LEU A 3 -7.84 8.72 7.40
CA LEU A 3 -8.10 8.81 5.95
C LEU A 3 -8.87 7.59 5.42
N THR A 4 -8.56 6.39 5.89
CA THR A 4 -9.26 5.16 5.49
C THR A 4 -10.73 5.19 5.89
N GLY A 5 -11.04 5.63 7.10
CA GLY A 5 -12.42 5.83 7.54
C GLY A 5 -13.16 6.84 6.64
N ALA A 6 -12.52 7.96 6.32
CA ALA A 6 -13.12 8.94 5.42
C ALA A 6 -13.43 8.37 4.02
N LEU A 7 -12.62 7.44 3.53
CA LEU A 7 -12.80 6.81 2.22
C LEU A 7 -13.81 5.66 2.24
N LEU A 8 -13.79 4.80 3.27
CA LEU A 8 -14.55 3.55 3.28
C LEU A 8 -15.85 3.61 4.08
N ASP A 9 -15.90 4.36 5.19
CA ASP A 9 -17.09 4.38 6.05
C ASP A 9 -18.37 4.81 5.33
N PRO A 10 -18.37 5.84 4.46
CA PRO A 10 -19.57 6.21 3.71
C PRO A 10 -20.09 5.08 2.80
N LEU A 11 -19.20 4.25 2.29
CA LEU A 11 -19.53 3.12 1.42
C LEU A 11 -20.02 1.90 2.20
N LEU A 12 -19.52 1.72 3.42
CA LEU A 12 -19.88 0.60 4.29
C LEU A 12 -21.17 0.84 5.07
N ALA A 13 -21.32 2.04 5.62
CA ALA A 13 -22.44 2.38 6.51
C ALA A 13 -23.65 2.94 5.73
N GLY A 14 -23.41 3.79 4.74
CA GLY A 14 -24.46 4.48 3.99
C GLY A 14 -24.78 3.90 2.62
N GLY A 15 -23.96 2.99 2.14
CA GLY A 15 -24.11 2.40 0.82
C GLY A 15 -25.20 1.31 0.75
N SER A 16 -25.80 1.16 -0.44
CA SER A 16 -26.67 0.01 -0.72
C SER A 16 -25.87 -1.31 -0.64
N ALA A 17 -26.59 -2.44 -0.56
CA ALA A 17 -25.93 -3.77 -0.60
C ALA A 17 -25.06 -3.91 -1.86
N ALA A 18 -25.52 -3.41 -2.99
CA ALA A 18 -24.75 -3.43 -4.25
C ALA A 18 -23.46 -2.61 -4.16
N GLN A 19 -23.46 -1.47 -3.46
CA GLN A 19 -22.26 -0.65 -3.26
C GLN A 19 -21.24 -1.31 -2.33
N ARG A 20 -21.71 -2.02 -1.28
CA ARG A 20 -20.83 -2.74 -0.36
C ARG A 20 -20.22 -3.99 -0.97
N MET A 21 -21.02 -4.72 -1.75
CA MET A 21 -20.65 -6.02 -2.32
C MET A 21 -20.12 -5.92 -3.75
N GLY A 22 -20.31 -4.77 -4.40
CA GLY A 22 -19.79 -4.52 -5.75
C GLY A 22 -18.28 -4.35 -5.76
N PRO A 23 -17.64 -4.53 -6.94
CA PRO A 23 -16.21 -4.35 -7.10
C PRO A 23 -15.78 -2.93 -6.72
N ARG A 24 -14.81 -2.81 -5.84
CA ARG A 24 -14.16 -1.53 -5.49
C ARG A 24 -12.81 -1.40 -6.15
N ILE A 25 -12.08 -2.51 -6.24
CA ILE A 25 -10.81 -2.62 -6.95
C ILE A 25 -10.93 -3.79 -7.92
N THR A 26 -10.48 -3.57 -9.14
CA THR A 26 -10.24 -4.62 -10.11
C THR A 26 -8.77 -4.58 -10.49
N TYR A 27 -8.07 -5.66 -10.23
CA TYR A 27 -6.66 -5.84 -10.55
C TYR A 27 -6.53 -6.73 -11.78
N TYR A 28 -5.68 -6.33 -12.69
CA TYR A 28 -5.31 -7.11 -13.88
C TYR A 28 -3.81 -7.34 -13.88
N ASP A 29 -3.39 -8.58 -14.11
CA ASP A 29 -2.01 -8.93 -14.40
C ASP A 29 -1.93 -9.46 -15.84
N ASP A 30 -1.39 -8.65 -16.71
CA ASP A 30 -1.27 -9.00 -18.13
C ASP A 30 -0.26 -10.15 -18.36
N ALA A 31 0.69 -10.34 -17.46
CA ALA A 31 1.71 -11.38 -17.58
C ALA A 31 1.14 -12.78 -17.29
N SER A 32 0.26 -12.90 -16.30
CA SER A 32 -0.37 -14.16 -15.91
C SER A 32 -1.78 -14.33 -16.48
N GLY A 33 -2.40 -13.23 -16.93
CA GLY A 33 -3.81 -13.18 -17.31
C GLY A 33 -4.75 -13.16 -16.10
N GLU A 34 -4.22 -12.91 -14.93
CA GLU A 34 -5.02 -12.88 -13.70
C GLU A 34 -5.92 -11.64 -13.65
N ARG A 35 -7.13 -11.86 -13.15
CA ARG A 35 -8.09 -10.79 -12.88
C ARG A 35 -8.71 -11.01 -11.49
N ILE A 36 -8.50 -10.07 -10.59
CA ILE A 36 -9.02 -10.13 -9.22
C ILE A 36 -9.91 -8.92 -8.97
N GLU A 37 -11.09 -9.17 -8.42
CA GLU A 37 -12.00 -8.13 -7.96
C GLU A 37 -12.17 -8.20 -6.44
N LEU A 38 -12.07 -7.06 -5.77
CA LEU A 38 -12.37 -6.93 -4.35
C LEU A 38 -13.57 -6.02 -4.15
N SER A 39 -14.55 -6.51 -3.40
CA SER A 39 -15.65 -5.69 -2.90
C SER A 39 -15.15 -4.68 -1.86
N THR A 40 -15.96 -3.66 -1.57
CA THR A 40 -15.66 -2.70 -0.50
C THR A 40 -15.47 -3.42 0.85
N VAL A 41 -16.31 -4.40 1.16
CA VAL A 41 -16.21 -5.19 2.41
C VAL A 41 -14.91 -5.98 2.47
N THR A 42 -14.56 -6.67 1.40
CA THR A 42 -13.33 -7.46 1.34
C THR A 42 -12.08 -6.57 1.46
N LEU A 43 -12.06 -5.44 0.74
CA LEU A 43 -10.96 -4.48 0.82
C LEU A 43 -10.82 -3.91 2.24
N ALA A 44 -11.93 -3.56 2.88
CA ALA A 44 -11.93 -3.07 4.27
C ALA A 44 -11.38 -4.12 5.24
N ASN A 45 -11.72 -5.41 5.06
CA ASN A 45 -11.21 -6.50 5.87
C ASN A 45 -9.69 -6.67 5.73
N TRP A 46 -9.16 -6.58 4.51
CA TRP A 46 -7.71 -6.64 4.28
C TRP A 46 -6.99 -5.43 4.85
N ALA A 47 -7.57 -4.23 4.71
CA ALA A 47 -7.04 -3.02 5.32
C ALA A 47 -7.01 -3.13 6.86
N ALA A 48 -8.06 -3.66 7.48
CA ALA A 48 -8.11 -3.89 8.93
C ALA A 48 -7.06 -4.89 9.40
N LYS A 49 -6.86 -5.99 8.68
CA LYS A 49 -5.79 -6.96 8.99
C LYS A 49 -4.40 -6.32 8.91
N THR A 50 -4.15 -5.53 7.89
CA THR A 50 -2.88 -4.79 7.75
C THR A 50 -2.71 -3.77 8.88
N ALA A 51 -3.75 -3.03 9.22
CA ALA A 51 -3.75 -2.07 10.32
C ALA A 51 -3.41 -2.76 11.65
N ASN A 52 -4.04 -3.90 11.94
CA ASN A 52 -3.74 -4.69 13.13
C ASN A 52 -2.30 -5.19 13.16
N LEU A 53 -1.79 -5.72 12.05
CA LEU A 53 -0.40 -6.16 11.95
C LEU A 53 0.57 -5.01 12.27
N LEU A 54 0.40 -3.87 11.62
CA LEU A 54 1.30 -2.73 11.81
C LEU A 54 1.24 -2.18 13.24
N ARG A 55 0.05 -2.12 13.83
CA ARG A 55 -0.14 -1.62 15.19
C ARG A 55 0.32 -2.61 16.26
N ASP A 56 -0.09 -3.87 16.15
CA ASP A 56 0.06 -4.83 17.23
C ASP A 56 1.43 -5.52 17.22
N GLU A 57 2.00 -5.78 16.03
CA GLU A 57 3.31 -6.42 15.91
C GLU A 57 4.47 -5.41 15.84
N PHE A 58 4.25 -4.26 15.20
CA PHE A 58 5.32 -3.28 14.98
C PHE A 58 5.14 -1.98 15.77
N GLY A 59 4.07 -1.86 16.54
CA GLY A 59 3.82 -0.67 17.38
C GLY A 59 3.59 0.62 16.59
N ALA A 60 3.22 0.52 15.32
CA ALA A 60 3.02 1.67 14.47
C ALA A 60 1.71 2.42 14.81
N GLY A 61 1.73 3.71 14.59
CA GLY A 61 0.59 4.59 14.82
C GLY A 61 0.86 6.01 14.31
N PRO A 62 0.13 7.02 14.83
CA PRO A 62 0.38 8.41 14.48
C PRO A 62 1.84 8.80 14.71
N GLY A 63 2.46 9.41 13.70
CA GLY A 63 3.87 9.78 13.73
C GLY A 63 4.83 8.70 13.19
N SER A 64 4.38 7.46 13.05
CA SER A 64 5.16 6.41 12.38
C SER A 64 5.23 6.65 10.87
N ARG A 65 6.37 6.35 10.28
CA ARG A 65 6.61 6.45 8.84
C ARG A 65 6.77 5.07 8.24
N VAL A 66 5.91 4.74 7.29
CA VAL A 66 5.85 3.44 6.63
C VAL A 66 6.19 3.60 5.15
N ALA A 67 7.34 3.07 4.76
CA ALA A 67 7.78 3.07 3.37
C ALA A 67 7.14 1.91 2.59
N LEU A 68 6.61 2.21 1.42
CA LEU A 68 6.00 1.22 0.54
C LEU A 68 6.84 1.05 -0.72
N LEU A 69 7.56 -0.08 -0.79
CA LEU A 69 8.37 -0.52 -1.93
C LEU A 69 7.63 -1.67 -2.65
N LEU A 70 6.38 -1.39 -3.01
CA LEU A 70 5.45 -2.38 -3.57
C LEU A 70 4.97 -1.94 -4.96
N PRO A 71 4.75 -2.89 -5.89
CA PRO A 71 4.18 -2.58 -7.20
C PRO A 71 2.70 -2.25 -7.12
N ALA A 72 2.12 -1.84 -8.23
CA ALA A 72 0.67 -1.72 -8.38
C ALA A 72 0.03 -3.12 -8.30
N HIS A 73 -0.56 -3.42 -7.16
CA HIS A 73 -1.20 -4.69 -6.86
C HIS A 73 -2.38 -4.45 -5.91
N TRP A 74 -3.38 -5.34 -5.89
CA TRP A 74 -4.52 -5.19 -4.99
C TRP A 74 -4.12 -5.22 -3.51
N GLN A 75 -3.12 -6.03 -3.15
CA GLN A 75 -2.59 -6.08 -1.78
C GLN A 75 -1.91 -4.76 -1.39
N THR A 76 -1.24 -4.11 -2.32
CA THR A 76 -0.64 -2.78 -2.09
C THR A 76 -1.69 -1.75 -1.71
N ALA A 77 -2.87 -1.78 -2.36
CA ALA A 77 -3.98 -0.91 -1.98
C ALA A 77 -4.48 -1.20 -0.56
N ALA A 78 -4.58 -2.47 -0.18
CA ALA A 78 -4.97 -2.86 1.19
C ALA A 78 -3.94 -2.41 2.23
N VAL A 79 -2.65 -2.52 1.93
CA VAL A 79 -1.55 -2.06 2.79
C VAL A 79 -1.59 -0.54 2.96
N LEU A 80 -1.81 0.18 1.88
CA LEU A 80 -1.95 1.64 1.90
C LEU A 80 -3.11 2.08 2.83
N LEU A 81 -4.28 1.48 2.65
CA LEU A 81 -5.45 1.75 3.47
C LEU A 81 -5.24 1.36 4.94
N GLY A 82 -4.59 0.24 5.21
CA GLY A 82 -4.25 -0.19 6.57
C GLY A 82 -3.30 0.77 7.28
N THR A 83 -2.30 1.27 6.56
CA THR A 83 -1.34 2.26 7.07
C THR A 83 -2.03 3.57 7.45
N TRP A 84 -2.90 4.08 6.58
CA TRP A 84 -3.68 5.29 6.88
C TRP A 84 -4.72 5.07 7.98
N TRP A 85 -5.20 3.85 8.15
CA TRP A 85 -6.18 3.52 9.21
C TRP A 85 -5.62 3.77 10.60
N ILE A 86 -4.36 3.40 10.83
CA ILE A 86 -3.67 3.64 12.11
C ILE A 86 -3.09 5.05 12.24
N GLY A 87 -3.27 5.91 11.26
CA GLY A 87 -2.78 7.28 11.26
C GLY A 87 -1.30 7.44 10.96
N ALA A 88 -0.64 6.40 10.45
CA ALA A 88 0.76 6.47 10.03
C ALA A 88 0.93 7.21 8.71
N GLU A 89 2.12 7.78 8.52
CA GLU A 89 2.52 8.42 7.26
C GLU A 89 3.00 7.37 6.27
N VAL A 90 2.51 7.44 5.04
CA VAL A 90 3.02 6.62 3.93
C VAL A 90 4.15 7.36 3.22
N VAL A 91 5.30 6.68 3.10
CA VAL A 91 6.45 7.13 2.33
C VAL A 91 6.46 6.35 1.01
N PRO A 92 6.04 6.96 -0.11
CA PRO A 92 6.04 6.27 -1.40
C PRO A 92 7.47 6.10 -1.90
N CYS A 93 7.82 4.88 -2.29
CA CYS A 93 9.10 4.54 -2.89
C CYS A 93 8.84 3.91 -4.27
N PRO A 94 8.55 4.72 -5.29
CA PRO A 94 8.31 4.21 -6.62
C PRO A 94 9.54 3.45 -7.11
N GLY A 95 9.34 2.30 -7.74
CA GLY A 95 10.42 1.51 -8.32
C GLY A 95 11.15 2.31 -9.39
N THR A 96 12.46 2.16 -9.46
CA THR A 96 13.23 2.57 -10.63
C THR A 96 12.89 1.60 -11.78
N GLY A 97 11.70 1.77 -12.34
CA GLY A 97 11.29 1.01 -13.51
C GLY A 97 12.24 1.33 -14.65
N THR A 98 13.12 0.40 -15.00
CA THR A 98 13.73 0.35 -16.32
C THR A 98 12.66 -0.05 -17.33
N GLY A 99 11.58 0.73 -17.38
CA GLY A 99 10.65 0.69 -18.49
C GLY A 99 11.38 1.26 -19.69
N THR A 100 11.76 0.42 -20.64
CA THR A 100 12.13 0.81 -21.99
C THR A 100 10.90 1.43 -22.69
N GLY A 101 10.43 2.55 -22.14
CA GLY A 101 9.45 3.40 -22.78
C GLY A 101 10.23 4.56 -23.42
N THR A 102 10.38 4.54 -24.72
CA THR A 102 10.77 5.70 -25.52
C THR A 102 9.71 6.78 -25.38
N GLY A 103 9.76 7.51 -24.28
CA GLY A 103 8.92 8.66 -24.00
C GLY A 103 9.81 9.86 -23.77
N THR A 104 9.83 10.76 -24.73
CA THR A 104 10.48 12.07 -24.70
C THR A 104 10.15 12.79 -23.39
N GLY A 105 11.22 13.17 -22.71
CA GLY A 105 11.27 13.78 -21.40
C GLY A 105 10.27 14.90 -21.13
N THR A 106 9.61 14.72 -20.04
CA THR A 106 9.33 15.79 -19.08
C THR A 106 9.74 15.21 -17.73
N GLY A 107 10.77 15.85 -17.14
CA GLY A 107 11.33 15.36 -15.88
C GLY A 107 10.22 15.18 -14.83
N HIS A 108 9.94 13.95 -14.49
CA HIS A 108 9.28 13.69 -13.23
C HIS A 108 10.22 14.23 -12.15
N PRO A 109 9.73 15.03 -11.22
CA PRO A 109 10.53 15.36 -10.06
C PRO A 109 10.96 14.02 -9.47
N THR A 110 12.27 13.76 -9.44
CA THR A 110 12.82 12.71 -8.61
C THR A 110 12.36 13.05 -7.20
N LEU A 111 11.35 12.32 -6.70
CA LEU A 111 11.01 12.40 -5.31
C LEU A 111 12.28 11.96 -4.57
N GLU A 112 13.00 12.96 -4.03
CA GLU A 112 14.09 12.68 -3.11
C GLU A 112 13.58 11.67 -2.09
N PRO A 113 14.36 10.65 -1.77
CA PRO A 113 13.94 9.67 -0.77
C PRO A 113 13.57 10.43 0.48
N ALA A 114 12.30 10.41 0.81
CA ALA A 114 11.76 11.16 1.93
C ALA A 114 12.23 10.54 3.24
N GLY A 115 13.48 10.77 3.61
CA GLY A 115 14.05 10.44 4.93
C GLY A 115 13.86 9.00 5.42
N PRO A 116 14.40 8.65 6.59
CA PRO A 116 14.28 7.30 7.13
C PRO A 116 12.85 6.92 7.46
N ALA A 117 12.48 5.66 7.25
CA ALA A 117 11.21 5.08 7.66
C ALA A 117 11.37 4.21 8.91
N ASP A 118 10.30 4.08 9.69
CA ASP A 118 10.26 3.19 10.84
C ASP A 118 9.98 1.75 10.43
N ILE A 119 9.19 1.59 9.35
CA ILE A 119 8.82 0.30 8.77
C ILE A 119 8.93 0.42 7.25
N ALA A 120 9.48 -0.60 6.59
CA ALA A 120 9.48 -0.73 5.15
C ALA A 120 8.78 -2.03 4.74
N LEU A 121 7.81 -1.90 3.86
CA LEU A 121 7.09 -3.03 3.25
C LEU A 121 7.55 -3.16 1.80
N CYS A 122 8.10 -4.31 1.46
CA CYS A 122 8.71 -4.50 0.14
C CYS A 122 8.44 -5.88 -0.45
N THR A 123 8.65 -6.01 -1.73
CA THR A 123 8.86 -7.30 -2.39
C THR A 123 10.30 -7.76 -2.21
N ARG A 124 10.55 -9.05 -2.38
CA ARG A 124 11.88 -9.65 -2.14
C ARG A 124 12.99 -9.00 -2.98
N ASP A 125 12.70 -8.62 -4.20
CA ASP A 125 13.64 -7.98 -5.13
C ASP A 125 14.06 -6.57 -4.73
N ARG A 126 13.34 -5.95 -3.79
CA ARG A 126 13.63 -4.61 -3.25
C ARG A 126 14.10 -4.62 -1.80
N LEU A 127 14.52 -5.77 -1.29
CA LEU A 127 14.90 -5.93 0.11
C LEU A 127 16.08 -5.02 0.51
N ASP A 128 17.14 -4.97 -0.31
CA ASP A 128 18.33 -4.14 -0.01
C ASP A 128 17.96 -2.64 0.06
N GLU A 129 17.07 -2.19 -0.79
CA GLU A 129 16.55 -0.82 -0.78
C GLU A 129 15.72 -0.55 0.49
N ALA A 130 14.88 -1.51 0.87
CA ALA A 130 14.08 -1.41 2.10
C ALA A 130 14.94 -1.38 3.35
N ASP A 131 15.98 -2.21 3.43
CA ASP A 131 16.93 -2.20 4.53
C ASP A 131 17.67 -0.87 4.67
N ALA A 132 17.98 -0.22 3.55
CA ALA A 132 18.61 1.10 3.57
C ALA A 132 17.66 2.20 4.06
N ILE A 133 16.38 2.13 3.70
CA ILE A 133 15.36 3.12 4.07
C ILE A 133 14.94 2.97 5.54
N ALA A 134 14.80 1.74 6.02
CA ALA A 134 14.41 1.41 7.39
C ALA A 134 15.60 0.86 8.21
N ALA A 135 16.77 1.51 8.11
CA ALA A 135 18.02 1.00 8.72
C ALA A 135 17.93 0.76 10.23
N ASP A 136 17.15 1.60 10.93
CA ASP A 136 16.93 1.49 12.39
C ASP A 136 15.52 0.95 12.73
N GLY A 137 14.81 0.45 11.73
CA GLY A 137 13.42 -0.01 11.87
C GLY A 137 13.21 -1.45 11.42
N GLU A 138 12.00 -1.75 11.03
CA GLU A 138 11.56 -3.08 10.64
C GLU A 138 11.35 -3.17 9.13
N VAL A 139 11.73 -4.29 8.54
CA VAL A 139 11.48 -4.61 7.13
C VAL A 139 10.57 -5.82 7.03
N VAL A 140 9.50 -5.68 6.26
CA VAL A 140 8.51 -6.73 6.03
C VAL A 140 8.47 -7.07 4.54
N VAL A 141 8.74 -8.31 4.20
CA VAL A 141 8.67 -8.80 2.82
C VAL A 141 7.28 -9.40 2.57
N LEU A 142 6.62 -8.91 1.52
CA LEU A 142 5.34 -9.44 1.07
C LEU A 142 5.53 -10.35 -0.14
N SER A 143 4.85 -11.51 -0.10
CA SER A 143 4.61 -12.30 -1.29
C SER A 143 3.29 -11.83 -1.91
N LEU A 144 3.37 -11.34 -3.13
CA LEU A 144 2.21 -10.84 -3.87
C LEU A 144 1.77 -11.93 -4.85
N ASP A 145 1.06 -12.91 -4.35
CA ASP A 145 0.51 -14.02 -5.14
C ASP A 145 -1.00 -13.84 -5.37
#